data_bd8188d6cf19672d83e68a2555a9708d
#
_entry.id   bd8188d6cf19672d83e68a2555a9708d
#
_cell.length_a   1.000
_cell.length_b   1.000
_cell.length_c   1.000
_cell.angle_alpha   90.00
_cell.angle_beta   90.00
_cell.angle_gamma   90.00
#
_symmetry.space_group_name_H-M   'P 1'
#
loop_
_entity.id
_entity.type
_entity.pdbx_description
1 polymer ?
#
loop_
_entity_poly.entity_id
_entity_poly.type
_entity_poly.pdbx_seq_one_letter_code
_entity_poly.pdbx_strand_id
1 'polypeptide(L)'
;MKKKNKVLVVGAGWAGASAANVLKQNNYEVLVVEKDNEVGGHSRSGIIKNVIWEPYGAHIFHTSNESVASFVNKHGLNRNYEHKVITKLMIDGEYRTFSWPPQIDELKTLKEWNKIKSELSELPAEPY
;
A
#
# COMPACT_ATOMS: atom_id res chain seq x y z
N MET A 1 -25.66 36.85 -2.07
CA MET A 1 -24.99 35.55 -2.02
C MET A 1 -23.53 35.76 -1.70
N LYS A 2 -22.96 35.09 -0.64
CA LYS A 2 -21.53 35.18 -0.34
C LYS A 2 -20.75 34.47 -1.45
N LYS A 3 -19.75 35.15 -2.02
CA LYS A 3 -18.86 34.61 -3.04
C LYS A 3 -18.09 33.42 -2.42
N LYS A 4 -18.23 32.23 -2.98
CA LYS A 4 -17.44 31.07 -2.52
C LYS A 4 -15.98 31.23 -2.95
N ASN A 5 -15.07 30.90 -2.05
CA ASN A 5 -13.65 30.84 -2.41
C ASN A 5 -13.43 29.68 -3.41
N LYS A 6 -12.64 29.93 -4.44
CA LYS A 6 -12.32 28.95 -5.47
C LYS A 6 -10.98 28.31 -5.17
N VAL A 7 -10.91 26.98 -5.30
CA VAL A 7 -9.68 26.21 -5.10
C VAL A 7 -9.46 25.30 -6.29
N LEU A 8 -8.24 25.30 -6.80
CA LEU A 8 -7.77 24.36 -7.81
C LEU A 8 -6.98 23.25 -7.09
N VAL A 9 -7.38 22.01 -7.32
CA VAL A 9 -6.65 20.81 -6.88
C VAL A 9 -6.01 20.15 -8.09
N VAL A 10 -4.69 19.98 -8.07
CA VAL A 10 -3.94 19.36 -9.16
C VAL A 10 -3.63 17.92 -8.78
N GLY A 11 -4.13 16.99 -9.60
CA GLY A 11 -4.05 15.55 -9.39
C GLY A 11 -5.29 14.98 -8.70
N ALA A 12 -5.83 13.88 -9.25
CA ALA A 12 -7.02 13.19 -8.75
C ALA A 12 -6.71 11.78 -8.20
N GLY A 13 -5.52 11.58 -7.64
CA GLY A 13 -5.21 10.44 -6.78
C GLY A 13 -5.86 10.61 -5.39
N TRP A 14 -5.59 9.69 -4.46
CA TRP A 14 -6.18 9.71 -3.11
C TRP A 14 -6.01 11.04 -2.39
N ALA A 15 -4.83 11.65 -2.45
CA ALA A 15 -4.55 12.91 -1.78
C ALA A 15 -5.42 14.05 -2.34
N GLY A 16 -5.44 14.22 -3.66
CA GLY A 16 -6.23 15.28 -4.31
C GLY A 16 -7.73 15.06 -4.15
N ALA A 17 -8.21 13.85 -4.32
CA ALA A 17 -9.62 13.51 -4.14
C ALA A 17 -10.09 13.75 -2.70
N SER A 18 -9.28 13.37 -1.70
CA SER A 18 -9.58 13.61 -0.28
C SER A 18 -9.61 15.11 0.03
N ALA A 19 -8.61 15.86 -0.42
CA ALA A 19 -8.56 17.32 -0.24
C ALA A 19 -9.77 18.01 -0.88
N ALA A 20 -10.11 17.63 -2.11
CA ALA A 20 -11.26 18.17 -2.82
C ALA A 20 -12.58 17.90 -2.08
N ASN A 21 -12.73 16.68 -1.54
CA ASN A 21 -13.91 16.29 -0.77
C ASN A 21 -14.06 17.15 0.50
N VAL A 22 -12.98 17.29 1.28
CA VAL A 22 -12.97 18.11 2.50
C VAL A 22 -13.26 19.59 2.18
N LEU A 23 -12.62 20.14 1.17
CA LEU A 23 -12.85 21.52 0.73
C LEU A 23 -14.31 21.76 0.32
N LYS A 24 -14.88 20.83 -0.44
CA LYS A 24 -16.28 20.93 -0.86
C LYS A 24 -17.24 20.89 0.34
N GLN A 25 -16.99 20.04 1.33
CA GLN A 25 -17.77 20.00 2.58
C GLN A 25 -17.68 21.31 3.37
N ASN A 26 -16.59 22.06 3.22
CA ASN A 26 -16.37 23.38 3.81
C ASN A 26 -16.79 24.54 2.90
N ASN A 27 -17.70 24.30 1.96
CA ASN A 27 -18.31 25.31 1.07
C ASN A 27 -17.35 26.02 0.11
N TYR A 28 -16.19 25.43 -0.21
CA TYR A 28 -15.35 25.91 -1.30
C TYR A 28 -15.93 25.49 -2.67
N GLU A 29 -15.69 26.29 -3.69
CA GLU A 29 -15.86 25.89 -5.08
C GLU A 29 -14.56 25.22 -5.53
N VAL A 30 -14.60 23.92 -5.82
CA VAL A 30 -13.40 23.13 -6.08
C VAL A 30 -13.38 22.68 -7.52
N LEU A 31 -12.28 22.95 -8.22
CA LEU A 31 -11.93 22.37 -9.51
C LEU A 31 -10.78 21.39 -9.31
N VAL A 32 -10.94 20.15 -9.77
CA VAL A 32 -9.88 19.14 -9.79
C VAL A 32 -9.43 18.95 -11.23
N VAL A 33 -8.13 18.99 -11.45
CA VAL A 33 -7.51 18.69 -12.75
C VAL A 33 -6.60 17.48 -12.63
N GLU A 34 -6.68 16.58 -13.60
CA GLU A 34 -5.89 15.36 -13.68
C GLU A 34 -5.19 15.29 -15.04
N LYS A 35 -3.93 14.84 -15.05
CA LYS A 35 -3.15 14.70 -16.29
C LYS A 35 -3.55 13.49 -17.12
N ASP A 36 -4.02 12.44 -16.44
CA ASP A 36 -4.45 11.20 -17.07
C ASP A 36 -5.94 11.25 -17.45
N ASN A 37 -6.37 10.36 -18.32
CA ASN A 37 -7.77 10.24 -18.73
C ASN A 37 -8.68 9.66 -17.65
N GLU A 38 -8.09 9.13 -16.57
CA GLU A 38 -8.79 8.49 -15.46
C GLU A 38 -8.32 9.02 -14.13
N VAL A 39 -9.24 9.11 -13.19
CA VAL A 39 -8.94 9.48 -11.80
C VAL A 39 -8.46 8.27 -11.00
N GLY A 40 -7.86 8.49 -9.81
CA GLY A 40 -7.42 7.44 -8.89
C GLY A 40 -5.91 7.30 -8.75
N GLY A 41 -5.13 7.87 -9.69
CA GLY A 41 -3.66 7.84 -9.63
C GLY A 41 -3.13 6.40 -9.60
N HIS A 42 -2.17 6.13 -8.70
CA HIS A 42 -1.57 4.80 -8.57
C HIS A 42 -2.50 3.74 -7.95
N SER A 43 -3.65 4.12 -7.40
CA SER A 43 -4.62 3.18 -6.82
C SER A 43 -5.65 2.69 -7.83
N ARG A 44 -5.42 2.91 -9.11
CA ARG A 44 -6.30 2.40 -10.17
C ARG A 44 -6.11 0.90 -10.36
N SER A 45 -7.22 0.21 -10.48
CA SER A 45 -7.27 -1.19 -10.90
C SER A 45 -7.98 -1.31 -12.23
N GLY A 46 -7.56 -2.24 -13.06
CA GLY A 46 -8.21 -2.57 -14.31
C GLY A 46 -8.82 -3.97 -14.28
N ILE A 47 -9.68 -4.28 -15.25
CA ILE A 47 -10.19 -5.63 -15.45
C ILE A 47 -9.86 -6.07 -16.87
N ILE A 48 -9.11 -7.16 -17.01
CA ILE A 48 -8.77 -7.77 -18.29
C ILE A 48 -9.24 -9.22 -18.25
N LYS A 49 -10.16 -9.61 -19.14
CA LYS A 49 -10.70 -10.98 -19.23
C LYS A 49 -11.18 -11.53 -17.88
N ASN A 50 -11.92 -10.72 -17.11
CA ASN A 50 -12.41 -11.01 -15.76
C ASN A 50 -11.33 -11.18 -14.68
N VAL A 51 -10.09 -10.78 -14.96
CA VAL A 51 -9.01 -10.73 -13.98
C VAL A 51 -8.78 -9.28 -13.57
N ILE A 52 -8.82 -9.02 -12.27
CA ILE A 52 -8.42 -7.71 -11.73
C ILE A 52 -6.91 -7.62 -11.84
N TRP A 53 -6.43 -6.54 -12.43
CA TRP A 53 -5.01 -6.25 -12.51
C TRP A 53 -4.72 -4.84 -12.00
N GLU A 54 -3.58 -4.66 -11.40
CA GLU A 54 -3.17 -3.43 -10.75
C GLU A 54 -1.88 -2.92 -11.39
N PRO A 55 -1.98 -1.93 -12.32
CA PRO A 55 -0.86 -1.49 -13.16
C PRO A 55 0.31 -0.90 -12.37
N TYR A 56 0.05 -0.47 -11.14
CA TYR A 56 1.04 0.16 -10.26
C TYR A 56 1.42 -0.71 -9.05
N GLY A 57 1.05 -2.00 -9.07
CA GLY A 57 1.27 -2.95 -7.99
C GLY A 57 0.06 -3.10 -7.06
N ALA A 58 0.14 -4.11 -6.20
CA ALA A 58 -0.96 -4.45 -5.30
C ALA A 58 -1.30 -3.29 -4.34
N HIS A 59 -2.58 -2.97 -4.24
CA HIS A 59 -3.08 -1.87 -3.40
C HIS A 59 -3.58 -2.41 -2.07
N ILE A 60 -2.68 -2.52 -1.10
CA ILE A 60 -3.03 -2.93 0.26
C ILE A 60 -3.09 -1.70 1.13
N PHE A 61 -4.30 -1.40 1.64
CA PHE A 61 -4.48 -0.33 2.60
C PHE A 61 -4.20 -0.83 4.01
N HIS A 62 -3.27 -0.19 4.68
CA HIS A 62 -2.90 -0.47 6.06
C HIS A 62 -2.74 0.83 6.84
N THR A 63 -3.36 0.94 8.00
CA THR A 63 -3.19 2.08 8.92
C THR A 63 -3.53 1.69 10.35
N SER A 64 -2.80 2.26 11.31
CA SER A 64 -3.14 2.25 12.72
C SER A 64 -3.94 3.49 13.16
N ASN A 65 -4.16 4.45 12.25
CA ASN A 65 -4.90 5.67 12.53
C ASN A 65 -6.40 5.45 12.28
N GLU A 66 -7.19 5.43 13.35
CA GLU A 66 -8.63 5.18 13.31
C GLU A 66 -9.41 6.22 12.47
N SER A 67 -9.00 7.49 12.49
CA SER A 67 -9.64 8.54 11.69
C SER A 67 -9.42 8.30 10.20
N VAL A 68 -8.22 7.87 9.80
CA VAL A 68 -7.91 7.52 8.42
C VAL A 68 -8.65 6.25 8.01
N ALA A 69 -8.67 5.22 8.86
CA ALA A 69 -9.43 3.99 8.60
C ALA A 69 -10.92 4.30 8.39
N SER A 70 -11.51 5.10 9.26
CA SER A 70 -12.91 5.52 9.18
C SER A 70 -13.20 6.31 7.90
N PHE A 71 -12.32 7.23 7.52
CA PHE A 71 -12.46 8.01 6.28
C PHE A 71 -12.42 7.10 5.05
N VAL A 72 -11.44 6.20 4.98
CA VAL A 72 -11.30 5.28 3.84
C VAL A 72 -12.48 4.31 3.77
N ASN A 73 -12.93 3.75 4.89
CA ASN A 73 -14.10 2.86 4.93
C ASN A 73 -15.39 3.55 4.50
N LYS A 74 -15.52 4.84 4.77
CA LYS A 74 -16.68 5.64 4.34
C LYS A 74 -16.71 5.88 2.83
N HIS A 75 -15.56 6.01 2.19
CA HIS A 75 -15.43 6.47 0.80
C HIS A 75 -14.88 5.41 -0.16
N GLY A 76 -14.34 4.31 0.36
CA GLY A 76 -13.72 3.24 -0.41
C GLY A 76 -14.48 1.93 -0.31
N LEU A 77 -14.36 1.11 -1.36
CA LEU A 77 -14.80 -0.28 -1.35
C LEU A 77 -13.66 -1.14 -0.81
N ASN A 78 -13.62 -1.34 0.50
CA ASN A 78 -12.62 -2.19 1.12
C ASN A 78 -13.14 -3.63 1.23
N ARG A 79 -12.27 -4.58 0.92
CA ARG A 79 -12.45 -5.98 1.28
C ARG A 79 -11.53 -6.28 2.45
N ASN A 80 -12.07 -6.93 3.48
CA ASN A 80 -11.21 -7.51 4.50
C ASN A 80 -10.36 -8.60 3.85
N TYR A 81 -9.05 -8.42 3.92
CA TYR A 81 -8.09 -9.33 3.32
C TYR A 81 -7.00 -9.66 4.34
N GLU A 82 -6.88 -10.94 4.65
CA GLU A 82 -5.76 -11.41 5.47
C GLU A 82 -4.53 -11.56 4.57
N HIS A 83 -3.62 -10.59 4.67
CA HIS A 83 -2.41 -10.57 3.88
C HIS A 83 -1.36 -11.52 4.48
N LYS A 84 -1.15 -12.66 3.83
CA LYS A 84 -0.09 -13.61 4.17
C LYS A 84 0.93 -13.66 3.04
N VAL A 85 2.10 -13.13 3.30
CA VAL A 85 3.26 -13.30 2.41
C VAL A 85 4.07 -14.48 2.88
N ILE A 86 4.46 -15.32 1.94
CA ILE A 86 5.38 -16.45 2.20
C ILE A 86 6.58 -16.31 1.28
N THR A 87 7.74 -16.71 1.80
CA THR A 87 8.97 -16.86 1.03
C THR A 87 9.14 -18.31 0.61
N LYS A 88 9.37 -18.55 -0.67
CA LYS A 88 9.80 -19.86 -1.17
C LYS A 88 11.25 -19.76 -1.63
N LEU A 89 12.11 -20.56 -1.03
CA LEU A 89 13.51 -20.66 -1.41
C LEU A 89 13.80 -22.06 -1.94
N MET A 90 14.58 -22.13 -3.01
CA MET A 90 15.12 -23.42 -3.48
C MET A 90 16.42 -23.70 -2.72
N ILE A 91 16.42 -24.76 -1.94
CA ILE A 91 17.55 -25.18 -1.12
C ILE A 91 17.79 -26.68 -1.40
N ASP A 92 18.99 -27.02 -1.83
CA ASP A 92 19.39 -28.41 -2.17
C ASP A 92 18.44 -29.07 -3.21
N GLY A 93 17.88 -28.29 -4.15
CA GLY A 93 16.96 -28.78 -5.19
C GLY A 93 15.49 -28.91 -4.74
N GLU A 94 15.16 -28.58 -3.51
CA GLU A 94 13.80 -28.60 -2.97
C GLU A 94 13.30 -27.21 -2.57
N TYR A 95 12.00 -26.95 -2.76
CA TYR A 95 11.41 -25.72 -2.29
C TYR A 95 11.07 -25.82 -0.80
N ARG A 96 11.64 -24.90 -0.01
CA ARG A 96 11.25 -24.67 1.37
C ARG A 96 10.44 -23.40 1.49
N THR A 97 9.44 -23.41 2.36
CA THR A 97 8.55 -22.29 2.61
C THR A 97 8.84 -21.68 3.98
N PHE A 98 8.94 -20.37 4.01
CA PHE A 98 9.19 -19.58 5.21
C PHE A 98 8.14 -18.48 5.31
N SER A 99 7.99 -17.89 6.47
CA SER A 99 7.24 -16.63 6.63
C SER A 99 7.92 -15.46 5.90
N TRP A 100 7.25 -14.34 5.79
CA TRP A 100 7.86 -13.10 5.30
C TRP A 100 7.70 -11.97 6.32
N PRO A 101 8.78 -11.34 6.78
CA PRO A 101 10.17 -11.80 6.61
C PRO A 101 10.39 -13.16 7.31
N PRO A 102 11.37 -13.98 6.84
CA PRO A 102 11.70 -15.21 7.52
C PRO A 102 12.08 -14.95 8.97
N GLN A 103 11.52 -15.75 9.88
CA GLN A 103 11.82 -15.63 11.30
C GLN A 103 13.12 -16.31 11.65
N ILE A 104 13.79 -15.85 12.70
CA ILE A 104 15.10 -16.39 13.12
C ILE A 104 15.02 -17.91 13.38
N ASP A 105 13.94 -18.37 13.99
CA ASP A 105 13.77 -19.80 14.28
C ASP A 105 13.60 -20.65 13.01
N GLU A 106 13.02 -20.09 11.97
CA GLU A 106 12.97 -20.74 10.66
C GLU A 106 14.35 -20.79 10.00
N LEU A 107 15.13 -19.70 10.08
CA LEU A 107 16.49 -19.60 9.53
C LEU A 107 17.47 -20.55 10.25
N LYS A 108 17.28 -20.82 11.55
CA LYS A 108 18.08 -21.79 12.30
C LYS A 108 18.02 -23.21 11.74
N THR A 109 16.99 -23.54 10.96
CA THR A 109 16.84 -24.85 10.32
C THR A 109 17.72 -25.04 9.09
N LEU A 110 18.36 -23.97 8.62
CA LEU A 110 19.23 -23.98 7.44
C LEU A 110 20.63 -24.47 7.79
N LYS A 111 21.27 -25.20 6.88
CA LYS A 111 22.67 -25.65 7.03
C LYS A 111 23.63 -24.45 7.17
N GLU A 112 23.29 -23.36 6.49
CA GLU A 112 24.05 -22.10 6.43
C GLU A 112 23.86 -21.22 7.67
N TRP A 113 23.12 -21.70 8.69
CA TRP A 113 22.78 -20.86 9.85
C TRP A 113 23.99 -20.19 10.50
N ASN A 114 25.10 -20.91 10.65
CA ASN A 114 26.30 -20.34 11.27
C ASN A 114 26.88 -19.17 10.47
N LYS A 115 26.83 -19.27 9.13
CA LYS A 115 27.26 -18.19 8.25
C LYS A 115 26.30 -17.01 8.34
N ILE A 116 24.99 -17.25 8.25
CA ILE A 116 23.94 -16.21 8.39
C ILE A 116 24.09 -15.49 9.74
N LYS A 117 24.29 -16.24 10.83
CA LYS A 117 24.46 -15.66 12.17
C LYS A 117 25.71 -14.77 12.26
N SER A 118 26.81 -15.17 11.64
CA SER A 118 28.04 -14.35 11.59
C SER A 118 27.79 -13.06 10.84
N GLU A 119 27.18 -13.13 9.65
CA GLU A 119 26.88 -11.95 8.84
C GLU A 119 25.90 -11.01 9.54
N LEU A 120 24.87 -11.54 10.21
CA LEU A 120 23.94 -10.74 11.00
C LEU A 120 24.63 -9.99 12.17
N SER A 121 25.65 -10.58 12.78
CA SER A 121 26.40 -9.95 13.89
C SER A 121 27.30 -8.80 13.43
N GLU A 122 27.58 -8.71 12.15
CA GLU A 122 28.39 -7.64 11.54
C GLU A 122 27.54 -6.41 11.13
N LEU A 123 26.21 -6.56 11.14
CA LEU A 123 25.31 -5.45 10.84
C LEU A 123 25.29 -4.43 11.96
N PRO A 124 25.19 -3.12 11.65
CA PRO A 124 25.07 -2.09 12.66
C PRO A 124 23.82 -2.31 13.52
N ALA A 125 23.96 -2.06 14.81
CA ALA A 125 22.89 -2.29 15.79
C ALA A 125 21.71 -1.30 15.66
N GLU A 126 21.86 -0.22 14.90
CA GLU A 126 20.80 0.77 14.70
C GLU A 126 20.13 0.60 13.34
N PRO A 127 18.78 0.64 13.31
CA PRO A 127 18.05 0.67 12.05
C PRO A 127 18.29 2.00 11.33
N TYR A 128 18.38 1.96 10.01
CA TYR A 128 18.46 3.15 9.15
C TYR A 128 17.20 4.01 9.25
#